data_9649018e95ef559a942c812836181731
#
_entry.id   9649018e95ef559a942c812836181731
#
_cell.length_a   1.000
_cell.length_b   1.000
_cell.length_c   1.000
_cell.angle_alpha   90.00
_cell.angle_beta   90.00
_cell.angle_gamma   90.00
#
_symmetry.space_group_name_H-M   'P 1'
#
loop_
_entity.id
_entity.type
_entity.pdbx_description
1 polymer ?
#
loop_
_entity_poly.entity_id
_entity_poly.type
_entity_poly.pdbx_seq_one_letter_code
_entity_poly.pdbx_strand_id
1 'polypeptide(L)'
;MVWRRGCPVSKGHNSSGNEGDGLRLSHVVPPLATTMVLYTPGRTSGYDNTPIRSGLKLHFLGGGQEVGNVGCVLEDNTGTRLLIDYGLAPTRPPKYPAESPIVDNAIITHAHIDHIGMAPWLVGSHGTTLHGSDLTAKVSKIMWSDTYKVSSIEGYPLAWDRRDMDAALEAWQAHQMGEGFRVGDWEATLHVAGHIPGAAMVEIDTPDLKLLWSGDLDTRDSPNVMGAKPIECDVLCLEGTYGGRNHPSRPDEEKRFVEMVKETVSRGGVALIPAFASGRGQDILRILHESAPELEVHYDGMGTRITLDWLEHPHLIRDPKKLRKTWHWCRRVRSKSDRKKALNADVIVTTSGMLDGGPAIWYINRLRHDPANAIFLTGYQAEGSGGRKLLDEGRLPIWGNMTPIELDVEQFSLSNHAGHDELVEFARQCSPRHLVIFHADQDAAKALAASLEGEMEIHIPENGTQITLE
;
A
#
# COMPACT_ATOMS: atom_id res chain seq x y z
N MET A 1 3.84 -50.25 18.49
CA MET A 1 4.15 -51.35 17.56
C MET A 1 5.12 -50.79 16.52
N VAL A 2 6.33 -51.30 16.60
CA VAL A 2 7.52 -50.95 15.80
C VAL A 2 7.48 -51.72 14.49
N TRP A 3 7.81 -51.10 13.37
CA TRP A 3 8.53 -51.75 12.29
C TRP A 3 9.46 -50.78 11.55
N ARG A 4 10.74 -51.17 11.54
CA ARG A 4 11.91 -50.58 10.87
C ARG A 4 12.23 -51.32 9.57
N ARG A 5 12.98 -50.62 8.70
CA ARG A 5 13.99 -51.08 7.68
C ARG A 5 13.41 -51.55 6.35
N GLY A 6 14.08 -51.35 5.22
CA GLY A 6 15.44 -51.00 4.90
C GLY A 6 15.64 -50.75 3.40
N CYS A 7 16.70 -50.07 3.08
CA CYS A 7 17.33 -50.01 1.75
C CYS A 7 17.84 -51.36 1.25
N PRO A 8 18.02 -51.55 -0.08
CA PRO A 8 19.41 -51.70 -0.49
C PRO A 8 19.85 -50.96 -1.77
N VAL A 9 21.13 -50.67 -1.77
CA VAL A 9 22.01 -50.22 -2.84
C VAL A 9 22.31 -51.39 -3.77
N SER A 10 22.40 -51.14 -5.10
CA SER A 10 23.30 -51.94 -5.94
C SER A 10 23.91 -51.11 -7.07
N LYS A 11 25.21 -51.34 -7.18
CA LYS A 11 26.17 -50.78 -8.14
C LYS A 11 26.05 -51.46 -9.51
N GLY A 12 26.52 -50.77 -10.55
CA GLY A 12 27.38 -51.47 -11.49
C GLY A 12 27.25 -51.12 -12.96
N HIS A 13 28.30 -50.47 -13.43
CA HIS A 13 29.13 -50.65 -14.62
C HIS A 13 28.75 -50.07 -15.98
N ASN A 14 29.62 -49.15 -16.35
CA ASN A 14 30.37 -48.93 -17.61
C ASN A 14 29.93 -49.57 -18.93
N SER A 15 29.81 -48.71 -19.99
CA SER A 15 30.87 -48.64 -21.03
C SER A 15 30.48 -47.76 -22.23
N SER A 16 31.44 -46.94 -22.58
CA SER A 16 31.96 -46.56 -23.91
C SER A 16 31.03 -46.02 -25.00
N GLY A 17 31.23 -44.77 -25.34
CA GLY A 17 31.80 -44.34 -26.64
C GLY A 17 30.80 -43.97 -27.70
N ASN A 18 30.75 -42.72 -28.10
CA ASN A 18 31.32 -42.23 -29.34
C ASN A 18 30.94 -40.75 -29.61
N GLU A 19 31.87 -40.13 -30.30
CA GLU A 19 31.90 -38.73 -30.75
C GLU A 19 30.73 -38.36 -31.69
N GLY A 20 30.39 -37.05 -31.66
CA GLY A 20 29.47 -36.43 -32.61
C GLY A 20 29.35 -34.94 -32.41
N ASP A 21 30.21 -34.24 -33.09
CA ASP A 21 30.26 -32.80 -33.50
C ASP A 21 29.21 -31.83 -32.91
N GLY A 22 29.79 -30.84 -32.22
CA GLY A 22 29.10 -29.64 -31.76
C GLY A 22 29.05 -28.56 -32.85
N LEU A 23 27.99 -27.87 -32.90
CA LEU A 23 27.89 -26.55 -33.51
C LEU A 23 27.75 -25.49 -32.37
N ARG A 24 28.88 -24.86 -32.09
CA ARG A 24 28.87 -23.62 -31.29
C ARG A 24 28.45 -22.46 -32.21
N LEU A 25 27.30 -21.90 -31.99
CA LEU A 25 26.92 -20.58 -32.51
C LEU A 25 27.52 -19.52 -31.60
N SER A 26 28.67 -18.97 -32.03
CA SER A 26 29.24 -17.77 -31.45
C SER A 26 28.49 -16.56 -32.03
N HIS A 27 27.71 -15.87 -31.21
CA HIS A 27 27.22 -14.53 -31.55
C HIS A 27 28.38 -13.53 -31.43
N VAL A 28 28.86 -13.11 -32.58
CA VAL A 28 29.79 -12.00 -32.72
C VAL A 28 28.99 -10.71 -32.61
N VAL A 29 29.27 -9.91 -31.60
CA VAL A 29 28.81 -8.53 -31.48
C VAL A 29 29.76 -7.65 -32.29
N PRO A 30 29.29 -6.81 -33.23
CA PRO A 30 30.16 -5.90 -33.96
C PRO A 30 30.61 -4.74 -33.04
N PRO A 31 31.84 -4.24 -33.22
CA PRO A 31 32.36 -3.13 -32.42
C PRO A 31 31.67 -1.81 -32.79
N LEU A 32 31.26 -1.06 -31.79
CA LEU A 32 30.78 0.31 -31.89
C LEU A 32 31.96 1.20 -32.39
N ALA A 33 31.77 1.87 -33.53
CA ALA A 33 32.70 2.83 -34.07
C ALA A 33 32.76 4.07 -33.16
N THR A 34 33.89 4.27 -32.51
CA THR A 34 34.21 5.46 -31.75
C THR A 34 34.55 6.61 -32.74
N THR A 35 33.59 7.51 -32.91
CA THR A 35 33.85 8.76 -33.67
C THR A 35 34.57 9.73 -32.75
N MET A 36 35.85 9.88 -32.95
CA MET A 36 36.69 10.86 -32.28
C MET A 36 36.36 12.25 -32.83
N VAL A 37 35.65 13.08 -32.06
CA VAL A 37 35.46 14.49 -32.38
C VAL A 37 36.68 15.26 -31.87
N LEU A 38 37.48 15.79 -32.78
CA LEU A 38 38.58 16.69 -32.46
C LEU A 38 38.04 18.04 -32.00
N TYR A 39 38.30 18.34 -30.72
CA TYR A 39 37.95 19.62 -30.10
C TYR A 39 38.97 20.68 -30.49
N THR A 40 38.57 21.69 -31.27
CA THR A 40 39.35 22.91 -31.52
C THR A 40 39.00 23.93 -30.43
N PRO A 41 39.95 24.52 -29.70
CA PRO A 41 39.68 25.58 -28.75
C PRO A 41 39.39 26.88 -29.48
N GLY A 42 38.13 27.30 -29.47
CA GLY A 42 37.66 28.55 -30.03
C GLY A 42 37.00 29.44 -28.98
N ARG A 43 37.69 30.53 -28.65
CA ARG A 43 37.23 31.81 -28.08
C ARG A 43 36.39 31.78 -26.79
N THR A 44 36.98 32.32 -25.72
CA THR A 44 36.37 32.88 -24.54
C THR A 44 35.22 33.84 -24.88
N SER A 45 34.02 33.37 -24.78
CA SER A 45 32.82 34.20 -24.63
C SER A 45 32.45 34.24 -23.16
N GLY A 46 32.05 35.40 -22.66
CA GLY A 46 31.85 35.71 -21.27
C GLY A 46 31.00 34.69 -20.53
N TYR A 47 31.41 34.39 -19.31
CA TYR A 47 30.58 33.64 -18.35
C TYR A 47 29.32 34.45 -18.14
N ASP A 48 28.22 33.94 -18.69
CA ASP A 48 26.88 34.38 -18.31
C ASP A 48 26.65 33.84 -16.89
N ASN A 49 26.83 34.71 -15.89
CA ASN A 49 26.58 34.44 -14.50
C ASN A 49 25.07 34.48 -14.21
N THR A 50 24.22 33.99 -15.10
CA THR A 50 22.88 33.66 -14.73
C THR A 50 22.98 32.50 -13.74
N PRO A 51 22.47 32.64 -12.47
CA PRO A 51 22.44 31.52 -11.55
C PRO A 51 21.69 30.40 -12.26
N ILE A 52 22.32 29.21 -12.33
CA ILE A 52 21.62 27.99 -12.74
C ILE A 52 20.44 27.91 -11.78
N ARG A 53 19.22 28.15 -12.27
CA ARG A 53 18.02 28.00 -11.44
C ARG A 53 18.04 26.57 -10.93
N SER A 54 18.11 26.44 -9.63
CA SER A 54 17.99 25.18 -8.94
C SER A 54 16.59 24.65 -9.18
N GLY A 55 16.47 23.47 -9.78
CA GLY A 55 15.20 22.83 -10.05
C GLY A 55 15.18 21.46 -9.40
N LEU A 56 14.08 21.12 -8.69
CA LEU A 56 13.81 19.77 -8.23
C LEU A 56 13.10 19.00 -9.34
N LYS A 57 13.58 17.80 -9.65
CA LYS A 57 12.97 16.89 -10.61
C LYS A 57 12.25 15.77 -9.88
N LEU A 58 11.05 15.47 -10.32
CA LEU A 58 10.23 14.34 -9.85
C LEU A 58 10.07 13.34 -10.99
N HIS A 59 10.61 12.12 -10.81
CA HIS A 59 10.50 11.03 -11.78
C HIS A 59 9.48 10.02 -11.26
N PHE A 60 8.30 9.99 -11.87
CA PHE A 60 7.24 9.05 -11.48
C PHE A 60 7.49 7.67 -12.11
N LEU A 61 7.90 6.72 -11.28
CA LEU A 61 8.09 5.32 -11.67
C LEU A 61 6.76 4.57 -11.72
N GLY A 62 5.79 5.02 -10.91
CA GLY A 62 4.45 4.51 -10.78
C GLY A 62 3.60 5.44 -9.91
N GLY A 63 2.27 5.22 -9.84
CA GLY A 63 1.36 6.06 -9.08
C GLY A 63 1.03 7.41 -9.74
N GLY A 64 1.46 7.63 -10.97
CA GLY A 64 0.95 8.71 -11.82
C GLY A 64 -0.49 8.43 -12.20
N GLN A 65 -1.23 8.91 -12.95
CA GLN A 65 -2.63 8.66 -13.38
C GLN A 65 -3.20 7.24 -13.09
N GLU A 66 -2.89 6.68 -11.94
CA GLU A 66 -3.40 5.40 -11.42
C GLU A 66 -3.40 5.38 -9.89
N VAL A 67 -4.29 4.60 -9.30
CA VAL A 67 -4.29 4.29 -7.87
C VAL A 67 -3.38 3.10 -7.61
N GLY A 68 -2.45 3.25 -6.64
CA GLY A 68 -1.47 2.23 -6.28
C GLY A 68 -0.17 2.28 -7.11
N ASN A 69 0.69 1.29 -6.91
CA ASN A 69 1.96 1.12 -7.63
C ASN A 69 2.92 2.32 -7.47
N VAL A 70 2.90 2.95 -6.30
CA VAL A 70 3.56 4.25 -6.06
C VAL A 70 5.08 4.11 -6.05
N GLY A 71 5.74 5.06 -6.71
CA GLY A 71 7.20 5.23 -6.67
C GLY A 71 7.61 6.52 -7.38
N CYS A 72 8.32 7.40 -6.69
CA CYS A 72 8.81 8.65 -7.26
C CYS A 72 10.24 8.95 -6.80
N VAL A 73 11.14 9.19 -7.75
CA VAL A 73 12.50 9.64 -7.47
C VAL A 73 12.54 11.16 -7.52
N LEU A 74 12.95 11.76 -6.42
CA LEU A 74 13.32 13.17 -6.34
C LEU A 74 14.80 13.30 -6.72
N GLU A 75 15.16 14.25 -7.56
CA GLU A 75 16.54 14.52 -7.95
C GLU A 75 16.79 16.03 -8.03
N ASP A 76 17.82 16.52 -7.35
CA ASP A 76 18.25 17.91 -7.46
C ASP A 76 19.34 18.11 -8.54
N ASN A 77 19.76 19.35 -8.74
CA ASN A 77 20.78 19.69 -9.72
C ASN A 77 22.19 19.24 -9.32
N THR A 78 22.41 18.79 -8.09
CA THR A 78 23.69 18.22 -7.63
C THR A 78 23.80 16.73 -7.93
N GLY A 79 22.67 16.11 -8.29
CA GLY A 79 22.53 14.65 -8.47
C GLY A 79 22.19 13.90 -7.20
N THR A 80 21.83 14.59 -6.11
CA THR A 80 21.26 13.96 -4.91
C THR A 80 19.91 13.37 -5.28
N ARG A 81 19.69 12.08 -4.92
CA ARG A 81 18.49 11.34 -5.22
C ARG A 81 17.87 10.73 -3.97
N LEU A 82 16.55 10.81 -3.90
CA LEU A 82 15.73 10.18 -2.87
C LEU A 82 14.52 9.51 -3.53
N LEU A 83 14.26 8.26 -3.24
CA LEU A 83 13.03 7.59 -3.65
C LEU A 83 11.98 7.70 -2.56
N ILE A 84 10.74 8.02 -2.92
CA ILE A 84 9.60 7.96 -2.00
C ILE A 84 8.67 6.86 -2.48
N ASP A 85 8.43 5.89 -1.60
CA ASP A 85 7.71 4.66 -1.81
C ASP A 85 8.27 3.83 -2.99
N TYR A 86 8.03 2.54 -2.98
CA TYR A 86 8.29 1.67 -4.14
C TYR A 86 7.37 0.45 -4.02
N GLY A 87 6.17 0.64 -4.53
CA GLY A 87 5.07 -0.29 -4.39
C GLY A 87 4.95 -1.29 -5.53
N LEU A 88 3.91 -2.11 -5.46
CA LEU A 88 3.40 -2.88 -6.58
C LEU A 88 1.87 -2.89 -6.52
N ALA A 89 1.21 -2.86 -7.68
CA ALA A 89 -0.23 -3.07 -7.70
C ALA A 89 -0.54 -4.57 -7.55
N PRO A 90 -1.39 -4.96 -6.58
CA PRO A 90 -1.67 -6.37 -6.27
C PRO A 90 -2.65 -7.01 -7.27
N THR A 91 -2.44 -6.76 -8.56
CA THR A 91 -3.14 -7.42 -9.66
C THR A 91 -2.62 -8.86 -9.85
N ARG A 92 -3.17 -9.62 -10.77
CA ARG A 92 -2.79 -11.02 -11.03
C ARG A 92 -2.46 -11.23 -12.50
N PRO A 93 -1.18 -11.31 -12.87
CA PRO A 93 0.03 -11.12 -12.04
C PRO A 93 0.16 -9.67 -11.53
N PRO A 94 1.03 -9.43 -10.52
CA PRO A 94 1.28 -8.08 -10.04
C PRO A 94 1.79 -7.15 -11.13
N LYS A 95 1.35 -5.89 -11.10
CA LYS A 95 1.93 -4.83 -11.92
C LYS A 95 3.03 -4.13 -11.11
N TYR A 96 4.20 -3.99 -11.72
CA TYR A 96 5.37 -3.35 -11.12
C TYR A 96 5.49 -1.90 -11.60
N PRO A 97 6.08 -1.00 -10.79
CA PRO A 97 6.50 0.32 -11.27
C PRO A 97 7.65 0.18 -12.28
N ALA A 98 8.01 1.27 -12.94
CA ALA A 98 9.24 1.31 -13.73
C ALA A 98 10.46 1.02 -12.83
N GLU A 99 11.52 0.46 -13.41
CA GLU A 99 12.75 0.16 -12.67
C GLU A 99 13.37 1.43 -12.09
N SER A 100 13.66 1.40 -10.79
CA SER A 100 14.29 2.54 -10.11
C SER A 100 15.75 2.69 -10.54
N PRO A 101 16.23 3.91 -10.78
CA PRO A 101 17.67 4.16 -10.81
C PRO A 101 18.29 3.83 -9.45
N ILE A 102 19.61 3.69 -9.40
CA ILE A 102 20.31 3.48 -8.12
C ILE A 102 20.06 4.70 -7.22
N VAL A 103 19.56 4.44 -6.02
CA VAL A 103 19.33 5.44 -4.97
C VAL A 103 19.92 4.91 -3.66
N ASP A 104 20.60 5.78 -2.92
CA ASP A 104 21.19 5.40 -1.62
C ASP A 104 20.13 5.33 -0.52
N ASN A 105 19.06 6.13 -0.65
CA ASN A 105 18.02 6.26 0.35
C ASN A 105 16.62 6.21 -0.27
N ALA A 106 15.69 5.58 0.46
CA ALA A 106 14.27 5.61 0.15
C ALA A 106 13.46 5.86 1.42
N ILE A 107 12.43 6.71 1.36
CA ILE A 107 11.47 6.92 2.44
C ILE A 107 10.19 6.17 2.10
N ILE A 108 9.72 5.36 3.04
CA ILE A 108 8.48 4.59 2.92
C ILE A 108 7.40 5.25 3.79
N THR A 109 6.34 5.72 3.16
CA THR A 109 5.26 6.45 3.82
C THR A 109 4.44 5.54 4.73
N HIS A 110 4.04 4.37 4.27
CA HIS A 110 3.25 3.43 5.05
C HIS A 110 3.31 1.99 4.48
N ALA A 111 2.69 1.03 5.19
CA ALA A 111 2.88 -0.39 4.95
C ALA A 111 1.84 -1.06 4.03
N HIS A 112 1.11 -0.33 3.18
CA HIS A 112 0.31 -0.95 2.13
C HIS A 112 1.19 -1.40 0.97
N ILE A 113 0.79 -2.50 0.31
CA ILE A 113 1.64 -3.20 -0.66
C ILE A 113 1.95 -2.36 -1.91
N ASP A 114 1.08 -1.46 -2.25
CA ASP A 114 1.21 -0.50 -3.35
C ASP A 114 2.16 0.66 -3.05
N HIS A 115 2.70 0.72 -1.82
CA HIS A 115 3.77 1.64 -1.39
C HIS A 115 5.07 0.92 -1.03
N ILE A 116 5.00 -0.33 -0.55
CA ILE A 116 6.18 -1.07 -0.07
C ILE A 116 6.56 -2.29 -0.92
N GLY A 117 5.71 -2.67 -1.88
CA GLY A 117 5.78 -4.00 -2.51
C GLY A 117 7.09 -4.33 -3.20
N MET A 118 7.83 -3.33 -3.64
CA MET A 118 9.13 -3.45 -4.31
C MET A 118 10.32 -3.01 -3.46
N ALA A 119 10.10 -2.54 -2.23
CA ALA A 119 11.21 -2.12 -1.35
C ALA A 119 12.24 -3.25 -1.09
N PRO A 120 11.87 -4.55 -0.95
CA PRO A 120 12.86 -5.62 -0.84
C PRO A 120 13.77 -5.73 -2.07
N TRP A 121 13.23 -5.58 -3.29
CA TRP A 121 14.02 -5.57 -4.51
C TRP A 121 15.02 -4.42 -4.52
N LEU A 122 14.60 -3.23 -4.10
CA LEU A 122 15.43 -2.04 -4.05
C LEU A 122 16.67 -2.26 -3.16
N VAL A 123 16.47 -2.83 -1.99
CA VAL A 123 17.58 -3.14 -1.05
C VAL A 123 18.45 -4.27 -1.60
N GLY A 124 17.86 -5.37 -2.06
CA GLY A 124 18.60 -6.51 -2.61
C GLY A 124 19.43 -6.16 -3.84
N SER A 125 18.95 -5.25 -4.69
CA SER A 125 19.61 -4.86 -5.94
C SER A 125 20.55 -3.67 -5.80
N HIS A 126 20.19 -2.67 -4.99
CA HIS A 126 20.92 -1.39 -4.89
C HIS A 126 21.61 -1.17 -3.54
N GLY A 127 21.25 -1.93 -2.50
CA GLY A 127 21.75 -1.70 -1.15
C GLY A 127 21.17 -0.44 -0.49
N THR A 128 20.01 0.01 -0.93
CA THR A 128 19.32 1.22 -0.49
C THR A 128 18.99 1.16 1.01
N THR A 129 19.22 2.24 1.73
CA THR A 129 18.73 2.42 3.11
C THR A 129 17.25 2.82 3.06
N LEU A 130 16.41 2.12 3.82
CA LEU A 130 14.99 2.45 3.95
C LEU A 130 14.75 3.30 5.21
N HIS A 131 13.93 4.33 5.07
CA HIS A 131 13.51 5.22 6.16
C HIS A 131 11.98 5.17 6.30
N GLY A 132 11.47 5.25 7.53
CA GLY A 132 10.04 5.26 7.80
C GLY A 132 9.76 5.08 9.29
N SER A 133 8.48 4.99 9.69
CA SER A 133 8.16 4.71 11.08
C SER A 133 8.52 3.27 11.47
N ASP A 134 8.76 3.02 12.76
CA ASP A 134 9.03 1.71 13.31
C ASP A 134 7.86 0.73 13.10
N LEU A 135 6.63 1.22 13.21
CA LEU A 135 5.44 0.43 12.97
C LEU A 135 5.29 0.06 11.49
N THR A 136 5.62 0.98 10.57
CA THR A 136 5.64 0.68 9.13
C THR A 136 6.59 -0.48 8.84
N ALA A 137 7.81 -0.50 9.42
CA ALA A 137 8.75 -1.62 9.28
C ALA A 137 8.15 -2.96 9.77
N LYS A 138 7.51 -2.96 10.94
CA LYS A 138 6.89 -4.16 11.52
C LYS A 138 5.77 -4.72 10.66
N VAL A 139 4.88 -3.84 10.19
CA VAL A 139 3.75 -4.24 9.34
C VAL A 139 4.23 -4.68 7.96
N SER A 140 5.25 -4.02 7.39
CA SER A 140 5.87 -4.39 6.10
C SER A 140 6.34 -5.83 6.09
N LYS A 141 6.96 -6.30 7.17
CA LYS A 141 7.36 -7.72 7.30
C LYS A 141 6.19 -8.68 7.12
N ILE A 142 5.03 -8.35 7.69
CA ILE A 142 3.82 -9.19 7.57
C ILE A 142 3.31 -9.13 6.12
N MET A 143 3.25 -7.95 5.52
CA MET A 143 2.75 -7.74 4.17
C MET A 143 3.63 -8.43 3.13
N TRP A 144 4.94 -8.25 3.18
CA TRP A 144 5.88 -8.95 2.28
C TRP A 144 5.81 -10.47 2.42
N SER A 145 5.72 -10.98 3.67
CA SER A 145 5.59 -12.42 3.91
C SER A 145 4.31 -13.00 3.31
N ASP A 146 3.21 -12.25 3.35
CA ASP A 146 1.94 -12.67 2.73
C ASP A 146 2.01 -12.58 1.20
N THR A 147 2.57 -11.51 0.65
CA THR A 147 2.79 -11.34 -0.79
C THR A 147 3.65 -12.47 -1.36
N TYR A 148 4.76 -12.81 -0.69
CA TYR A 148 5.62 -13.94 -1.07
C TYR A 148 4.87 -15.27 -1.05
N LYS A 149 4.04 -15.49 -0.04
CA LYS A 149 3.21 -16.69 0.08
C LYS A 149 2.15 -16.75 -1.02
N VAL A 150 1.47 -15.65 -1.31
CA VAL A 150 0.44 -15.57 -2.36
C VAL A 150 1.07 -15.84 -3.73
N SER A 151 2.20 -15.23 -4.05
CA SER A 151 2.92 -15.46 -5.30
C SER A 151 3.31 -16.93 -5.48
N SER A 152 3.77 -17.58 -4.41
CA SER A 152 4.12 -19.00 -4.42
C SER A 152 2.92 -19.92 -4.64
N ILE A 153 1.74 -19.55 -4.14
CA ILE A 153 0.49 -20.33 -4.31
C ILE A 153 -0.07 -20.14 -5.73
N GLU A 154 -0.03 -18.93 -6.25
CA GLU A 154 -0.60 -18.55 -7.53
C GLU A 154 0.35 -18.80 -8.72
N GLY A 155 1.62 -19.10 -8.43
CA GLY A 155 2.60 -19.54 -9.43
C GLY A 155 3.20 -18.41 -10.28
N TYR A 156 3.22 -17.16 -9.80
CA TYR A 156 3.96 -16.08 -10.44
C TYR A 156 5.20 -15.70 -9.62
N PRO A 157 6.36 -15.45 -10.27
CA PRO A 157 7.55 -15.02 -9.57
C PRO A 157 7.43 -13.55 -9.12
N LEU A 158 7.94 -13.23 -7.93
CA LEU A 158 8.22 -11.86 -7.52
C LEU A 158 9.61 -11.45 -8.02
N ALA A 159 9.85 -10.14 -8.12
CA ALA A 159 11.16 -9.59 -8.45
C ALA A 159 12.17 -9.72 -7.30
N TRP A 160 11.77 -10.15 -6.13
CA TRP A 160 12.57 -10.30 -4.92
C TRP A 160 12.24 -11.61 -4.18
N ASP A 161 13.16 -12.04 -3.31
CA ASP A 161 13.03 -13.26 -2.52
C ASP A 161 13.03 -12.99 -1.00
N ARG A 162 13.14 -14.06 -0.19
CA ARG A 162 13.17 -13.94 1.28
C ARG A 162 14.44 -13.27 1.80
N ARG A 163 15.55 -13.37 1.09
CA ARG A 163 16.82 -12.75 1.49
C ARG A 163 16.73 -11.25 1.31
N ASP A 164 16.13 -10.82 0.20
CA ASP A 164 15.88 -9.40 -0.07
C ASP A 164 14.92 -8.81 0.97
N MET A 165 13.89 -9.57 1.39
CA MET A 165 13.00 -9.16 2.47
C MET A 165 13.72 -9.01 3.81
N ASP A 166 14.58 -9.97 4.17
CA ASP A 166 15.35 -9.90 5.42
C ASP A 166 16.36 -8.74 5.36
N ALA A 167 17.04 -8.55 4.22
CA ALA A 167 17.93 -7.40 3.99
C ALA A 167 17.19 -6.05 4.10
N ALA A 168 15.97 -5.95 3.56
CA ALA A 168 15.16 -4.73 3.66
C ALA A 168 14.81 -4.39 5.12
N LEU A 169 14.55 -5.40 5.95
CA LEU A 169 14.30 -5.18 7.38
C LEU A 169 15.58 -4.75 8.13
N GLU A 170 16.74 -5.28 7.75
CA GLU A 170 18.05 -4.91 8.33
C GLU A 170 18.48 -3.49 7.89
N ALA A 171 18.16 -3.08 6.66
CA ALA A 171 18.45 -1.76 6.11
C ALA A 171 17.48 -0.66 6.58
N TRP A 172 16.47 -1.00 7.38
CA TRP A 172 15.45 -0.05 7.83
C TRP A 172 15.95 0.83 8.97
N GLN A 173 15.88 2.15 8.78
CA GLN A 173 16.09 3.16 9.80
C GLN A 173 14.73 3.72 10.23
N ALA A 174 14.37 3.47 11.49
CA ALA A 174 13.11 3.95 12.06
C ALA A 174 13.24 5.37 12.59
N HIS A 175 12.27 6.22 12.26
CA HIS A 175 12.18 7.60 12.70
C HIS A 175 10.86 7.87 13.43
N GLN A 176 10.88 8.81 14.37
CA GLN A 176 9.69 9.23 15.09
C GLN A 176 8.96 10.36 14.34
N MET A 177 7.64 10.41 14.49
CA MET A 177 6.85 11.49 13.94
C MET A 177 7.26 12.83 14.55
N GLY A 178 7.46 13.84 13.72
CA GLY A 178 7.86 15.20 14.12
C GLY A 178 9.35 15.39 14.43
N GLU A 179 10.18 14.35 14.28
CA GLU A 179 11.63 14.47 14.45
C GLU A 179 12.32 14.51 13.09
N GLY A 180 13.15 15.54 12.85
CA GLY A 180 13.95 15.68 11.63
C GLY A 180 15.09 14.69 11.57
N PHE A 181 15.39 14.19 10.37
CA PHE A 181 16.52 13.32 10.10
C PHE A 181 17.13 13.63 8.73
N ARG A 182 18.42 13.30 8.57
CA ARG A 182 19.11 13.55 7.30
C ARG A 182 18.96 12.41 6.32
N VAL A 183 18.75 12.77 5.05
CA VAL A 183 18.70 11.85 3.91
C VAL A 183 19.58 12.43 2.81
N GLY A 184 20.82 11.94 2.71
CA GLY A 184 21.83 12.61 1.89
C GLY A 184 22.12 14.02 2.40
N ASP A 185 21.98 15.01 1.52
CA ASP A 185 22.18 16.42 1.85
C ASP A 185 20.88 17.13 2.30
N TRP A 186 19.74 16.45 2.24
CA TRP A 186 18.43 16.98 2.62
C TRP A 186 18.06 16.63 4.05
N GLU A 187 17.11 17.36 4.60
CA GLU A 187 16.45 17.05 5.86
C GLU A 187 15.02 16.57 5.60
N ALA A 188 14.61 15.51 6.27
CA ALA A 188 13.25 14.99 6.16
C ALA A 188 12.59 14.87 7.52
N THR A 189 11.28 15.08 7.59
CA THR A 189 10.46 14.92 8.80
C THR A 189 9.20 14.14 8.47
N LEU A 190 8.90 13.11 9.28
CA LEU A 190 7.66 12.34 9.15
C LEU A 190 6.54 13.01 9.96
N HIS A 191 5.37 13.20 9.34
CA HIS A 191 4.17 13.73 9.99
C HIS A 191 3.01 12.75 9.85
N VAL A 192 2.07 12.77 10.79
CA VAL A 192 0.90 11.87 10.76
C VAL A 192 0.07 12.12 9.50
N ALA A 193 -0.16 11.08 8.69
CA ALA A 193 -0.94 11.15 7.46
C ALA A 193 -2.45 10.86 7.63
N GLY A 194 -2.88 10.35 8.78
CA GLY A 194 -4.29 10.10 9.06
C GLY A 194 -4.85 8.77 8.50
N HIS A 195 -4.10 8.10 7.64
CA HIS A 195 -4.54 6.91 6.91
C HIS A 195 -4.56 5.64 7.76
N ILE A 196 -3.41 5.21 8.26
CA ILE A 196 -3.24 4.10 9.21
C ILE A 196 -2.18 4.45 10.26
N PRO A 197 -2.14 3.78 11.44
CA PRO A 197 -1.06 3.99 12.40
C PRO A 197 0.31 3.76 11.79
N GLY A 198 1.21 4.70 11.98
CA GLY A 198 2.55 4.69 11.40
C GLY A 198 2.65 5.25 9.99
N ALA A 199 1.52 5.53 9.31
CA ALA A 199 1.52 6.22 8.03
C ALA A 199 1.95 7.68 8.17
N ALA A 200 2.82 8.12 7.26
CA ALA A 200 3.45 9.42 7.30
C ALA A 200 3.26 10.23 6.02
N MET A 201 2.94 11.50 6.18
CA MET A 201 3.34 12.53 5.23
C MET A 201 4.84 12.76 5.42
N VAL A 202 5.54 13.11 4.35
CA VAL A 202 6.98 13.36 4.36
C VAL A 202 7.26 14.80 3.97
N GLU A 203 7.70 15.60 4.93
CA GLU A 203 8.26 16.94 4.66
C GLU A 203 9.74 16.79 4.31
N ILE A 204 10.17 17.42 3.24
CA ILE A 204 11.55 17.39 2.76
C ILE A 204 12.02 18.81 2.55
N ASP A 205 13.03 19.19 3.31
CA ASP A 205 13.73 20.45 3.14
C ASP A 205 14.97 20.24 2.26
N THR A 206 14.92 20.78 1.06
CA THR A 206 16.07 20.89 0.17
C THR A 206 16.68 22.30 0.31
N PRO A 207 17.90 22.56 -0.23
CA PRO A 207 18.47 23.90 -0.18
C PRO A 207 17.60 24.99 -0.81
N ASP A 208 16.72 24.63 -1.74
CA ASP A 208 16.01 25.58 -2.58
C ASP A 208 14.51 25.67 -2.31
N LEU A 209 13.90 24.59 -1.83
CA LEU A 209 12.45 24.53 -1.61
C LEU A 209 12.08 23.47 -0.55
N LYS A 210 10.89 23.66 0.01
CA LYS A 210 10.22 22.71 0.92
C LYS A 210 9.17 21.92 0.14
N LEU A 211 9.27 20.59 0.15
CA LEU A 211 8.31 19.68 -0.44
C LEU A 211 7.56 18.94 0.66
N LEU A 212 6.24 18.83 0.50
CA LEU A 212 5.40 17.94 1.30
C LEU A 212 4.84 16.82 0.40
N TRP A 213 5.17 15.58 0.71
CA TRP A 213 4.59 14.38 0.10
C TRP A 213 3.51 13.81 1.02
N SER A 214 2.26 13.74 0.57
CA SER A 214 1.13 13.35 1.43
C SER A 214 1.16 11.89 1.86
N GLY A 215 1.77 10.97 1.08
CA GLY A 215 1.40 9.57 1.16
C GLY A 215 -0.09 9.42 0.93
N ASP A 216 -0.70 8.36 1.46
CA ASP A 216 -2.15 8.24 1.56
C ASP A 216 -2.66 9.06 2.76
N LEU A 217 -3.66 9.89 2.53
CA LEU A 217 -4.04 10.99 3.42
C LEU A 217 -5.49 10.89 3.89
N ASP A 218 -5.73 11.06 5.19
CA ASP A 218 -7.06 11.43 5.71
C ASP A 218 -6.93 12.59 6.71
N THR A 219 -7.71 13.64 6.52
CA THR A 219 -7.73 14.81 7.40
C THR A 219 -8.66 14.63 8.60
N ARG A 220 -9.52 13.61 8.54
CA ARG A 220 -10.48 13.27 9.61
C ARG A 220 -9.85 12.32 10.62
N ASP A 221 -10.27 12.47 11.87
CA ASP A 221 -9.97 11.49 12.90
C ASP A 221 -10.71 10.17 12.62
N SER A 222 -9.98 9.06 12.57
CA SER A 222 -10.56 7.71 12.60
C SER A 222 -10.56 7.15 14.03
N PRO A 223 -11.17 6.00 14.27
CA PRO A 223 -11.13 5.37 15.60
C PRO A 223 -9.72 5.17 16.15
N ASN A 224 -8.72 4.91 15.30
CA ASN A 224 -7.37 4.56 15.73
C ASN A 224 -6.29 5.56 15.31
N VAL A 225 -6.56 6.52 14.41
CA VAL A 225 -5.57 7.47 13.90
C VAL A 225 -6.10 8.90 13.98
N MET A 226 -5.24 9.83 14.33
CA MET A 226 -5.54 11.27 14.22
C MET A 226 -5.44 11.69 12.76
N GLY A 227 -6.33 12.58 12.32
CA GLY A 227 -6.30 13.16 10.98
C GLY A 227 -5.04 13.98 10.74
N ALA A 228 -4.58 13.98 9.49
CA ALA A 228 -3.47 14.79 9.02
C ALA A 228 -3.72 16.29 9.23
N LYS A 229 -2.65 17.03 9.43
CA LYS A 229 -2.69 18.49 9.54
C LYS A 229 -1.90 19.12 8.39
N PRO A 230 -2.41 20.18 7.75
CA PRO A 230 -1.71 20.83 6.67
C PRO A 230 -0.40 21.45 7.17
N ILE A 231 0.60 21.45 6.29
CA ILE A 231 1.92 22.01 6.51
C ILE A 231 2.24 22.91 5.33
N GLU A 232 2.60 24.16 5.59
CA GLU A 232 2.96 25.11 4.56
C GLU A 232 4.22 24.65 3.81
N CYS A 233 4.17 24.64 2.46
CA CYS A 233 5.24 24.13 1.61
C CYS A 233 5.26 24.83 0.24
N ASP A 234 6.40 24.75 -0.47
CA ASP A 234 6.53 25.26 -1.84
C ASP A 234 5.93 24.31 -2.86
N VAL A 235 6.09 22.99 -2.61
CA VAL A 235 5.59 21.90 -3.46
C VAL A 235 4.78 20.95 -2.62
N LEU A 236 3.53 20.74 -3.02
CA LEU A 236 2.67 19.69 -2.44
C LEU A 236 2.51 18.55 -3.45
N CYS A 237 3.00 17.36 -3.11
CA CYS A 237 2.61 16.13 -3.79
C CYS A 237 1.43 15.51 -3.03
N LEU A 238 0.23 15.53 -3.63
CA LEU A 238 -1.03 15.16 -2.98
C LEU A 238 -1.66 13.94 -3.66
N GLU A 239 -2.04 12.95 -2.86
CA GLU A 239 -2.84 11.83 -3.34
C GLU A 239 -4.23 12.29 -3.80
N GLY A 240 -4.79 11.61 -4.79
CA GLY A 240 -6.08 11.97 -5.35
C GLY A 240 -7.08 10.81 -5.46
N THR A 241 -6.97 9.78 -4.62
CA THR A 241 -7.80 8.56 -4.66
C THR A 241 -9.30 8.85 -4.75
N TYR A 242 -9.77 9.87 -4.05
CA TYR A 242 -11.17 10.29 -4.04
C TYR A 242 -11.42 11.64 -4.74
N GLY A 243 -10.55 12.07 -5.64
CA GLY A 243 -10.79 13.24 -6.47
C GLY A 243 -12.17 13.17 -7.16
N GLY A 244 -12.97 14.24 -7.08
CA GLY A 244 -14.32 14.31 -7.60
C GLY A 244 -15.38 13.54 -6.80
N ARG A 245 -15.03 12.92 -5.67
CA ARG A 245 -15.96 12.14 -4.83
C ARG A 245 -15.81 12.51 -3.36
N ASN A 246 -16.92 12.77 -2.69
CA ASN A 246 -16.97 13.00 -1.26
C ASN A 246 -17.48 11.78 -0.50
N HIS A 247 -17.10 11.68 0.75
CA HIS A 247 -17.65 10.69 1.66
C HIS A 247 -18.93 11.24 2.33
N PRO A 248 -19.88 10.39 2.71
CA PRO A 248 -20.92 10.77 3.64
C PRO A 248 -20.32 11.14 5.00
N SER A 249 -21.11 11.78 5.86
CA SER A 249 -20.70 12.05 7.25
C SER A 249 -20.23 10.75 7.92
N ARG A 250 -19.00 10.73 8.43
CA ARG A 250 -18.43 9.54 9.06
C ARG A 250 -19.28 9.02 10.23
N PRO A 251 -19.79 9.87 11.17
CA PRO A 251 -20.67 9.42 12.23
C PRO A 251 -21.98 8.79 11.74
N ASP A 252 -22.58 9.36 10.68
CA ASP A 252 -23.83 8.83 10.12
C ASP A 252 -23.60 7.48 9.43
N GLU A 253 -22.48 7.33 8.73
CA GLU A 253 -22.12 6.09 8.06
C GLU A 253 -21.75 4.99 9.06
N GLU A 254 -21.05 5.30 10.15
CA GLU A 254 -20.79 4.37 11.25
C GLU A 254 -22.09 3.94 11.94
N LYS A 255 -23.03 4.86 12.15
CA LYS A 255 -24.34 4.56 12.70
C LYS A 255 -25.14 3.64 11.77
N ARG A 256 -25.22 3.95 10.48
CA ARG A 256 -25.87 3.11 9.46
C ARG A 256 -25.29 1.70 9.44
N PHE A 257 -23.96 1.62 9.47
CA PHE A 257 -23.25 0.34 9.53
C PHE A 257 -23.65 -0.50 10.74
N VAL A 258 -23.64 0.08 11.94
CA VAL A 258 -23.97 -0.62 13.19
C VAL A 258 -25.45 -1.05 13.21
N GLU A 259 -26.37 -0.20 12.71
CA GLU A 259 -27.80 -0.52 12.61
C GLU A 259 -28.04 -1.73 11.70
N MET A 260 -27.40 -1.79 10.54
CA MET A 260 -27.54 -2.92 9.59
C MET A 260 -26.90 -4.21 10.12
N VAL A 261 -25.78 -4.10 10.85
CA VAL A 261 -25.21 -5.26 11.58
C VAL A 261 -26.20 -5.80 12.59
N LYS A 262 -26.78 -4.93 13.43
CA LYS A 262 -27.78 -5.35 14.44
C LYS A 262 -29.04 -5.94 13.81
N GLU A 263 -29.50 -5.39 12.68
CA GLU A 263 -30.63 -5.94 11.94
C GLU A 263 -30.34 -7.36 11.44
N THR A 264 -29.17 -7.59 10.84
CA THR A 264 -28.73 -8.93 10.41
C THR A 264 -28.72 -9.92 11.57
N VAL A 265 -28.15 -9.55 12.70
CA VAL A 265 -28.10 -10.40 13.90
C VAL A 265 -29.50 -10.64 14.48
N SER A 266 -30.38 -9.64 14.49
CA SER A 266 -31.75 -9.76 15.01
C SER A 266 -32.60 -10.76 14.23
N ARG A 267 -32.34 -10.96 12.94
CA ARG A 267 -33.01 -11.99 12.10
C ARG A 267 -32.33 -13.38 12.19
N GLY A 268 -31.33 -13.54 13.08
CA GLY A 268 -30.61 -14.80 13.30
C GLY A 268 -29.45 -15.02 12.30
N GLY A 269 -29.08 -14.01 11.51
CA GLY A 269 -27.98 -14.08 10.54
C GLY A 269 -26.62 -13.69 11.12
N VAL A 270 -25.58 -14.00 10.36
CA VAL A 270 -24.18 -13.62 10.60
C VAL A 270 -23.81 -12.43 9.73
N ALA A 271 -23.35 -11.34 10.34
CA ALA A 271 -22.77 -10.21 9.61
C ALA A 271 -21.30 -10.49 9.27
N LEU A 272 -20.99 -10.77 7.99
CA LEU A 272 -19.64 -10.98 7.52
C LEU A 272 -19.06 -9.65 6.99
N ILE A 273 -17.94 -9.24 7.57
CA ILE A 273 -17.29 -7.96 7.27
C ILE A 273 -15.88 -8.20 6.72
N PRO A 274 -15.73 -8.30 5.40
CA PRO A 274 -14.43 -8.27 4.76
C PRO A 274 -13.75 -6.92 4.96
N ALA A 275 -12.51 -6.92 5.45
CA ALA A 275 -11.79 -5.70 5.77
C ALA A 275 -10.30 -5.81 5.42
N PHE A 276 -9.67 -4.69 5.11
CA PHE A 276 -8.22 -4.62 4.96
C PHE A 276 -7.52 -4.98 6.27
N ALA A 277 -6.39 -5.65 6.15
CA ALA A 277 -5.66 -6.20 7.28
C ALA A 277 -5.04 -5.13 8.19
N SER A 278 -4.59 -4.01 7.60
CA SER A 278 -4.08 -2.85 8.31
C SER A 278 -5.04 -1.66 8.10
N GLY A 279 -5.54 -1.10 9.18
CA GLY A 279 -6.47 0.03 9.18
C GLY A 279 -7.92 -0.41 9.42
N ARG A 280 -8.59 -0.82 8.36
CA ARG A 280 -10.05 -1.03 8.34
C ARG A 280 -10.54 -2.08 9.34
N GLY A 281 -9.88 -3.25 9.42
CA GLY A 281 -10.29 -4.30 10.33
C GLY A 281 -10.33 -3.83 11.80
N GLN A 282 -9.31 -3.07 12.21
CA GLN A 282 -9.18 -2.55 13.56
C GLN A 282 -10.19 -1.42 13.83
N ASP A 283 -10.48 -0.57 12.84
CA ASP A 283 -11.50 0.49 12.97
C ASP A 283 -12.90 -0.12 13.15
N ILE A 284 -13.24 -1.11 12.34
CA ILE A 284 -14.52 -1.84 12.47
C ILE A 284 -14.67 -2.47 13.84
N LEU A 285 -13.65 -3.11 14.36
CA LEU A 285 -13.68 -3.68 15.71
C LEU A 285 -13.93 -2.61 16.78
N ARG A 286 -13.30 -1.42 16.63
CA ARG A 286 -13.50 -0.29 17.53
C ARG A 286 -14.93 0.24 17.48
N ILE A 287 -15.47 0.46 16.27
CA ILE A 287 -16.84 0.92 16.04
C ILE A 287 -17.85 -0.05 16.69
N LEU A 288 -17.69 -1.35 16.43
CA LEU A 288 -18.57 -2.38 16.99
C LEU A 288 -18.48 -2.46 18.53
N HIS A 289 -17.27 -2.45 19.08
CA HIS A 289 -17.08 -2.48 20.53
C HIS A 289 -17.68 -1.28 21.24
N GLU A 290 -17.61 -0.09 20.65
CA GLU A 290 -18.14 1.14 21.26
C GLU A 290 -19.65 1.27 21.10
N SER A 291 -20.24 0.74 20.01
CA SER A 291 -21.66 0.95 19.66
C SER A 291 -22.55 -0.29 19.80
N ALA A 292 -21.96 -1.48 19.90
CA ALA A 292 -22.66 -2.77 19.99
C ALA A 292 -21.85 -3.79 20.81
N PRO A 293 -21.46 -3.45 22.06
CA PRO A 293 -20.60 -4.32 22.89
C PRO A 293 -21.22 -5.66 23.24
N GLU A 294 -22.54 -5.81 23.08
CA GLU A 294 -23.31 -7.04 23.33
C GLU A 294 -23.06 -8.12 22.27
N LEU A 295 -22.55 -7.76 21.08
CA LEU A 295 -22.38 -8.70 19.97
C LEU A 295 -21.16 -9.62 20.18
N GLU A 296 -21.30 -10.89 19.78
CA GLU A 296 -20.18 -11.82 19.71
C GLU A 296 -19.42 -11.60 18.39
N VAL A 297 -18.25 -10.95 18.47
CA VAL A 297 -17.43 -10.61 17.30
C VAL A 297 -16.19 -11.48 17.22
N HIS A 298 -16.01 -12.16 16.09
CA HIS A 298 -14.81 -12.94 15.76
C HIS A 298 -13.93 -12.19 14.76
N TYR A 299 -12.61 -12.19 15.02
CA TYR A 299 -11.63 -11.56 14.15
C TYR A 299 -10.67 -12.60 13.58
N ASP A 300 -10.63 -12.74 12.25
CA ASP A 300 -9.81 -13.72 11.53
C ASP A 300 -8.89 -13.05 10.49
N GLY A 301 -7.76 -13.66 10.24
CA GLY A 301 -6.83 -13.26 9.21
C GLY A 301 -5.64 -12.46 9.72
N MET A 302 -4.89 -11.90 8.77
CA MET A 302 -3.62 -11.22 8.97
C MET A 302 -3.72 -10.00 9.89
N GLY A 303 -4.86 -9.32 9.90
CA GLY A 303 -5.12 -8.17 10.75
C GLY A 303 -4.97 -8.47 12.25
N THR A 304 -5.17 -9.74 12.68
CA THR A 304 -4.92 -10.13 14.07
C THR A 304 -3.47 -9.97 14.50
N ARG A 305 -2.51 -10.22 13.60
CA ARG A 305 -1.08 -10.04 13.85
C ARG A 305 -0.71 -8.55 13.82
N ILE A 306 -1.21 -7.83 12.82
CA ILE A 306 -0.98 -6.39 12.68
C ILE A 306 -1.49 -5.65 13.93
N THR A 307 -2.66 -6.05 14.48
CA THR A 307 -3.17 -5.44 15.72
C THR A 307 -2.23 -5.64 16.90
N LEU A 308 -1.50 -6.76 17.00
CA LEU A 308 -0.50 -6.95 18.05
C LEU A 308 0.66 -5.97 17.89
N ASP A 309 1.16 -5.78 16.66
CA ASP A 309 2.21 -4.80 16.39
C ASP A 309 1.73 -3.37 16.73
N TRP A 310 0.48 -3.01 16.43
CA TRP A 310 -0.10 -1.74 16.83
C TRP A 310 -0.13 -1.55 18.35
N LEU A 311 -0.49 -2.59 19.10
CA LEU A 311 -0.52 -2.55 20.57
C LEU A 311 0.86 -2.41 21.22
N GLU A 312 1.92 -2.78 20.50
CA GLU A 312 3.32 -2.56 20.90
C GLU A 312 3.81 -1.12 20.61
N HIS A 313 3.11 -0.37 19.71
CA HIS A 313 3.43 1.00 19.32
C HIS A 313 2.33 2.01 19.71
N PRO A 314 2.01 2.12 21.01
CA PRO A 314 0.86 2.90 21.48
C PRO A 314 0.97 4.41 21.19
N HIS A 315 2.16 4.93 20.95
CA HIS A 315 2.42 6.33 20.61
C HIS A 315 1.93 6.74 19.21
N LEU A 316 1.71 5.77 18.31
CA LEU A 316 1.17 5.98 16.97
C LEU A 316 -0.35 5.76 16.88
N ILE A 317 -0.99 5.39 17.99
CA ILE A 317 -2.43 5.11 18.06
C ILE A 317 -3.15 6.26 18.77
N ARG A 318 -4.21 6.78 18.18
CA ARG A 318 -5.03 7.87 18.73
C ARG A 318 -5.57 7.57 20.14
N ASP A 319 -6.05 6.34 20.39
CA ASP A 319 -6.54 5.90 21.68
C ASP A 319 -6.13 4.45 21.98
N PRO A 320 -4.86 4.24 22.39
CA PRO A 320 -4.31 2.89 22.55
C PRO A 320 -5.01 2.09 23.67
N LYS A 321 -5.56 2.78 24.69
CA LYS A 321 -6.30 2.11 25.78
C LYS A 321 -7.61 1.52 25.27
N LYS A 322 -8.31 2.24 24.40
CA LYS A 322 -9.55 1.74 23.79
C LYS A 322 -9.25 0.59 22.82
N LEU A 323 -8.22 0.71 21.96
CA LEU A 323 -7.82 -0.40 21.09
C LEU A 323 -7.47 -1.67 21.90
N ARG A 324 -6.76 -1.53 23.03
CA ARG A 324 -6.44 -2.66 23.91
C ARG A 324 -7.70 -3.30 24.51
N LYS A 325 -8.70 -2.51 24.92
CA LYS A 325 -9.98 -3.02 25.39
C LYS A 325 -10.72 -3.77 24.28
N THR A 326 -10.79 -3.20 23.08
CA THR A 326 -11.40 -3.84 21.90
C THR A 326 -10.71 -5.16 21.55
N TRP A 327 -9.38 -5.21 21.62
CA TRP A 327 -8.61 -6.44 21.41
C TRP A 327 -8.94 -7.54 22.41
N HIS A 328 -9.26 -7.21 23.65
CA HIS A 328 -9.68 -8.17 24.65
C HIS A 328 -11.15 -8.57 24.51
N TRP A 329 -11.98 -7.70 23.99
CA TRP A 329 -13.39 -7.95 23.77
C TRP A 329 -13.64 -8.91 22.61
N CYS A 330 -13.01 -8.72 21.44
CA CYS A 330 -13.21 -9.59 20.28
C CYS A 330 -12.54 -10.97 20.45
N ARG A 331 -13.13 -11.99 19.83
CA ARG A 331 -12.60 -13.36 19.82
C ARG A 331 -11.68 -13.54 18.61
N ARG A 332 -10.39 -13.87 18.84
CA ARG A 332 -9.42 -14.12 17.79
C ARG A 332 -9.53 -15.54 17.26
N VAL A 333 -9.62 -15.69 15.96
CA VAL A 333 -9.59 -16.98 15.28
C VAL A 333 -8.12 -17.40 15.11
N ARG A 334 -7.71 -18.47 15.77
CA ARG A 334 -6.33 -18.97 15.78
C ARG A 334 -6.18 -20.35 15.15
N SER A 335 -7.29 -21.04 14.94
CA SER A 335 -7.32 -22.41 14.47
C SER A 335 -8.48 -22.67 13.50
N LYS A 336 -8.41 -23.79 12.78
CA LYS A 336 -9.53 -24.29 11.97
C LYS A 336 -10.80 -24.55 12.82
N SER A 337 -10.63 -24.93 14.08
CA SER A 337 -11.75 -25.13 15.02
C SER A 337 -12.41 -23.79 15.37
N ASP A 338 -11.61 -22.75 15.67
CA ASP A 338 -12.15 -21.41 15.98
C ASP A 338 -12.87 -20.83 14.77
N ARG A 339 -12.32 -21.05 13.55
CA ARG A 339 -12.96 -20.61 12.30
C ARG A 339 -14.33 -21.27 12.10
N LYS A 340 -14.48 -22.55 12.48
CA LYS A 340 -15.79 -23.20 12.46
C LYS A 340 -16.76 -22.65 13.51
N LYS A 341 -16.26 -22.27 14.71
CA LYS A 341 -17.09 -21.67 15.75
C LYS A 341 -17.58 -20.28 15.31
N ALA A 342 -16.74 -19.52 14.62
CA ALA A 342 -17.08 -18.19 14.12
C ALA A 342 -18.28 -18.19 13.15
N LEU A 343 -18.60 -19.32 12.51
CA LEU A 343 -19.80 -19.45 11.66
C LEU A 343 -21.13 -19.31 12.44
N ASN A 344 -21.10 -19.38 13.76
CA ASN A 344 -22.27 -19.21 14.62
C ASN A 344 -22.16 -17.95 15.50
N ALA A 345 -21.22 -17.05 15.19
CA ALA A 345 -21.07 -15.77 15.87
C ALA A 345 -22.05 -14.75 15.28
N ASP A 346 -22.26 -13.63 15.96
CA ASP A 346 -23.04 -12.52 15.43
C ASP A 346 -22.32 -11.83 14.29
N VAL A 347 -21.00 -11.63 14.44
CA VAL A 347 -20.17 -10.88 13.49
C VAL A 347 -18.83 -11.56 13.23
N ILE A 348 -18.43 -11.58 11.97
CA ILE A 348 -17.10 -12.03 11.57
C ILE A 348 -16.40 -10.88 10.83
N VAL A 349 -15.34 -10.34 11.42
CA VAL A 349 -14.42 -9.40 10.73
C VAL A 349 -13.23 -10.19 10.18
N THR A 350 -12.93 -10.07 8.90
CA THR A 350 -11.91 -10.94 8.28
C THR A 350 -11.23 -10.32 7.07
N THR A 351 -10.06 -10.81 6.68
CA THR A 351 -9.37 -10.43 5.43
C THR A 351 -9.73 -11.39 4.28
N SER A 352 -9.76 -11.00 3.01
CA SER A 352 -9.34 -9.73 2.42
C SER A 352 -10.53 -8.80 2.18
N GLY A 353 -10.27 -7.49 2.25
CA GLY A 353 -11.30 -6.46 2.08
C GLY A 353 -11.86 -6.34 0.66
N MET A 354 -11.10 -6.74 -0.37
CA MET A 354 -11.52 -6.73 -1.78
C MET A 354 -12.01 -8.10 -2.28
N LEU A 355 -12.11 -9.10 -1.39
CA LEU A 355 -12.57 -10.46 -1.72
C LEU A 355 -11.73 -11.20 -2.80
N ASP A 356 -10.45 -10.88 -2.91
CA ASP A 356 -9.54 -11.55 -3.85
C ASP A 356 -8.91 -12.83 -3.27
N GLY A 357 -9.29 -13.22 -2.07
CA GLY A 357 -8.75 -14.41 -1.42
C GLY A 357 -8.95 -14.41 0.09
N GLY A 358 -8.10 -15.16 0.77
CA GLY A 358 -8.05 -15.20 2.23
C GLY A 358 -9.24 -15.89 2.91
N PRO A 359 -9.38 -15.71 4.22
CA PRO A 359 -10.46 -16.31 5.00
C PRO A 359 -11.86 -15.84 4.58
N ALA A 360 -12.01 -14.63 4.04
CA ALA A 360 -13.30 -14.09 3.62
C ALA A 360 -14.01 -15.03 2.63
N ILE A 361 -13.29 -15.52 1.61
CA ILE A 361 -13.84 -16.45 0.62
C ILE A 361 -14.28 -17.76 1.27
N TRP A 362 -13.53 -18.24 2.26
CA TRP A 362 -13.87 -19.45 3.01
C TRP A 362 -15.18 -19.29 3.78
N TYR A 363 -15.42 -18.14 4.42
CA TYR A 363 -16.65 -17.83 5.14
C TYR A 363 -17.82 -17.63 4.18
N ILE A 364 -17.66 -16.84 3.13
CA ILE A 364 -18.70 -16.60 2.11
C ILE A 364 -19.22 -17.93 1.55
N ASN A 365 -18.30 -18.82 1.17
CA ASN A 365 -18.71 -20.12 0.59
C ASN A 365 -19.58 -20.96 1.53
N ARG A 366 -19.57 -20.70 2.83
CA ARG A 366 -20.36 -21.42 3.83
C ARG A 366 -21.64 -20.69 4.24
N LEU A 367 -21.59 -19.37 4.25
CA LEU A 367 -22.70 -18.53 4.68
C LEU A 367 -23.68 -18.20 3.54
N ARG A 368 -23.26 -18.28 2.29
CA ARG A 368 -23.95 -17.79 1.08
C ARG A 368 -25.33 -18.42 0.80
N HIS A 369 -25.69 -19.49 1.47
CA HIS A 369 -26.96 -20.20 1.25
C HIS A 369 -28.06 -19.84 2.26
N ASP A 370 -27.73 -19.05 3.28
CA ASP A 370 -28.71 -18.62 4.27
C ASP A 370 -28.95 -17.10 4.10
N PRO A 371 -30.11 -16.69 3.59
CA PRO A 371 -30.43 -15.29 3.33
C PRO A 371 -30.55 -14.44 4.62
N ALA A 372 -30.54 -15.05 5.80
CA ALA A 372 -30.44 -14.30 7.04
C ALA A 372 -29.09 -13.60 7.21
N ASN A 373 -28.03 -14.16 6.61
CA ASN A 373 -26.68 -13.59 6.65
C ASN A 373 -26.55 -12.38 5.73
N ALA A 374 -25.51 -11.55 5.95
CA ALA A 374 -25.18 -10.43 5.10
C ALA A 374 -23.67 -10.24 4.93
N ILE A 375 -23.24 -9.60 3.83
CA ILE A 375 -21.87 -9.19 3.58
C ILE A 375 -21.81 -7.65 3.60
N PHE A 376 -20.91 -7.10 4.43
CA PHE A 376 -20.72 -5.66 4.57
C PHE A 376 -19.31 -5.25 4.08
N LEU A 377 -19.24 -4.69 2.87
CA LEU A 377 -18.01 -4.17 2.27
C LEU A 377 -17.74 -2.78 2.84
N THR A 378 -16.60 -2.58 3.50
CA THR A 378 -16.33 -1.37 4.30
C THR A 378 -15.29 -0.44 3.67
N GLY A 379 -15.13 -0.48 2.36
CA GLY A 379 -14.18 0.37 1.66
C GLY A 379 -14.25 0.23 0.15
N TYR A 380 -13.30 0.88 -0.51
CA TYR A 380 -13.16 0.87 -1.96
C TYR A 380 -12.99 -0.57 -2.49
N GLN A 381 -13.62 -0.83 -3.62
CA GLN A 381 -13.49 -2.08 -4.36
C GLN A 381 -12.89 -1.78 -5.74
N ALA A 382 -11.63 -2.14 -5.94
CA ALA A 382 -10.90 -1.89 -7.17
C ALA A 382 -11.56 -2.61 -8.37
N GLU A 383 -11.42 -2.02 -9.54
CA GLU A 383 -11.87 -2.65 -10.79
C GLU A 383 -11.26 -4.04 -10.95
N GLY A 384 -12.06 -5.01 -11.36
CA GLY A 384 -11.64 -6.41 -11.51
C GLY A 384 -11.52 -7.21 -10.22
N SER A 385 -11.58 -6.58 -9.03
CA SER A 385 -11.56 -7.28 -7.75
C SER A 385 -12.80 -8.17 -7.52
N GLY A 386 -12.67 -9.13 -6.61
CA GLY A 386 -13.81 -9.98 -6.22
C GLY A 386 -14.97 -9.18 -5.64
N GLY A 387 -14.68 -8.17 -4.82
CA GLY A 387 -15.70 -7.30 -4.25
C GLY A 387 -16.40 -6.44 -5.30
N ARG A 388 -15.68 -5.94 -6.32
CA ARG A 388 -16.28 -5.19 -7.43
C ARG A 388 -17.24 -6.08 -8.24
N LYS A 389 -16.81 -7.31 -8.58
CA LYS A 389 -17.67 -8.29 -9.25
C LYS A 389 -18.89 -8.66 -8.43
N LEU A 390 -18.75 -8.78 -7.11
CA LEU A 390 -19.88 -9.04 -6.23
C LEU A 390 -20.91 -7.91 -6.28
N LEU A 391 -20.46 -6.64 -6.27
CA LEU A 391 -21.35 -5.48 -6.35
C LEU A 391 -22.03 -5.35 -7.72
N ASP A 392 -21.29 -5.60 -8.82
CA ASP A 392 -21.82 -5.38 -10.17
C ASP A 392 -22.66 -6.54 -10.68
N GLU A 393 -22.27 -7.78 -10.34
CA GLU A 393 -22.84 -9.00 -10.94
C GLU A 393 -23.58 -9.89 -9.94
N GLY A 394 -23.50 -9.61 -8.62
CA GLY A 394 -23.99 -10.49 -7.56
C GLY A 394 -23.27 -11.85 -7.53
N ARG A 395 -22.05 -11.92 -8.06
CA ARG A 395 -21.27 -13.14 -8.20
C ARG A 395 -19.84 -12.95 -7.71
N LEU A 396 -19.25 -14.03 -7.20
CA LEU A 396 -17.91 -14.02 -6.67
C LEU A 396 -17.09 -15.21 -7.20
N PRO A 397 -15.82 -15.04 -7.59
CA PRO A 397 -14.93 -16.15 -7.89
C PRO A 397 -14.64 -16.98 -6.63
N ILE A 398 -15.22 -18.18 -6.54
CA ILE A 398 -14.95 -19.12 -5.45
C ILE A 398 -14.33 -20.37 -6.04
N TRP A 399 -13.09 -20.68 -5.66
CA TRP A 399 -12.34 -21.84 -6.17
C TRP A 399 -12.30 -21.91 -7.72
N GLY A 400 -12.15 -20.78 -8.36
CA GLY A 400 -12.08 -20.69 -9.83
C GLY A 400 -13.44 -20.68 -10.56
N ASN A 401 -14.56 -20.77 -9.84
CA ASN A 401 -15.91 -20.75 -10.43
C ASN A 401 -16.63 -19.43 -10.04
N MET A 402 -17.22 -18.74 -11.01
CA MET A 402 -18.11 -17.62 -10.77
C MET A 402 -19.39 -18.11 -10.10
N THR A 403 -19.51 -17.86 -8.82
CA THR A 403 -20.55 -18.39 -7.94
C THR A 403 -21.54 -17.28 -7.56
N PRO A 404 -22.86 -17.49 -7.75
CA PRO A 404 -23.85 -16.52 -7.29
C PRO A 404 -23.87 -16.43 -5.76
N ILE A 405 -24.06 -15.22 -5.26
CA ILE A 405 -24.18 -14.91 -3.84
C ILE A 405 -25.60 -14.40 -3.60
N GLU A 406 -26.35 -15.09 -2.77
CA GLU A 406 -27.77 -14.82 -2.48
C GLU A 406 -27.95 -14.01 -1.19
N LEU A 407 -26.84 -13.61 -0.55
CA LEU A 407 -26.85 -12.78 0.65
C LEU A 407 -27.12 -11.32 0.31
N ASP A 408 -27.67 -10.60 1.29
CA ASP A 408 -27.62 -9.13 1.24
C ASP A 408 -26.17 -8.65 1.21
N VAL A 409 -25.86 -7.77 0.27
CA VAL A 409 -24.54 -7.15 0.14
C VAL A 409 -24.68 -5.65 0.20
N GLU A 410 -24.05 -5.04 1.20
CA GLU A 410 -24.06 -3.59 1.39
C GLU A 410 -22.64 -3.04 1.37
N GLN A 411 -22.49 -1.83 0.82
CA GLN A 411 -21.24 -1.11 0.83
C GLN A 411 -21.33 0.12 1.73
N PHE A 412 -20.26 0.32 2.52
CA PHE A 412 -20.11 1.44 3.45
C PHE A 412 -18.85 2.25 3.12
N SER A 413 -19.00 3.57 3.18
CA SER A 413 -17.90 4.50 2.93
C SER A 413 -17.16 4.82 4.23
N LEU A 414 -16.48 3.80 4.77
CA LEU A 414 -15.65 3.94 5.97
C LEU A 414 -14.16 4.12 5.63
N SER A 415 -13.85 4.76 4.50
CA SER A 415 -12.48 4.98 4.02
C SER A 415 -11.67 5.87 4.97
N ASN A 416 -10.36 5.62 5.04
CA ASN A 416 -9.37 6.48 5.68
C ASN A 416 -8.51 7.19 4.61
N HIS A 417 -9.15 7.63 3.54
CA HIS A 417 -8.65 8.61 2.59
C HIS A 417 -9.55 9.84 2.65
N ALA A 418 -8.98 11.01 2.48
CA ALA A 418 -9.73 12.26 2.40
C ALA A 418 -10.64 12.27 1.17
N GLY A 419 -11.83 12.83 1.30
CA GLY A 419 -12.73 13.09 0.19
C GLY A 419 -12.28 14.32 -0.62
N HIS A 420 -12.95 14.54 -1.76
CA HIS A 420 -12.59 15.62 -2.68
C HIS A 420 -12.49 16.99 -2.00
N ASP A 421 -13.52 17.41 -1.27
CA ASP A 421 -13.54 18.73 -0.64
C ASP A 421 -12.47 18.86 0.46
N GLU A 422 -12.17 17.77 1.15
CA GLU A 422 -11.12 17.69 2.17
C GLU A 422 -9.72 17.80 1.54
N LEU A 423 -9.48 17.15 0.39
CA LEU A 423 -8.23 17.27 -0.38
C LEU A 423 -8.02 18.69 -0.91
N VAL A 424 -9.08 19.32 -1.44
CA VAL A 424 -9.06 20.71 -1.92
C VAL A 424 -8.72 21.66 -0.78
N GLU A 425 -9.39 21.53 0.36
CA GLU A 425 -9.15 22.37 1.53
C GLU A 425 -7.74 22.15 2.12
N PHE A 426 -7.26 20.91 2.15
CA PHE A 426 -5.91 20.57 2.58
C PHE A 426 -4.86 21.25 1.69
N ALA A 427 -5.03 21.18 0.35
CA ALA A 427 -4.13 21.84 -0.60
C ALA A 427 -4.10 23.36 -0.39
N ARG A 428 -5.26 23.99 -0.20
CA ARG A 428 -5.34 25.42 0.08
C ARG A 428 -4.62 25.82 1.37
N GLN A 429 -4.77 25.01 2.41
CA GLN A 429 -4.14 25.28 3.71
C GLN A 429 -2.62 25.05 3.68
N CYS A 430 -2.13 24.14 2.85
CA CYS A 430 -0.69 23.98 2.59
C CYS A 430 -0.11 25.14 1.77
N SER A 431 -0.93 25.87 1.02
CA SER A 431 -0.57 27.05 0.23
C SER A 431 0.64 26.86 -0.70
N PRO A 432 0.74 25.77 -1.46
CA PRO A 432 1.89 25.48 -2.28
C PRO A 432 1.92 26.36 -3.54
N ARG A 433 3.11 26.60 -4.08
CA ARG A 433 3.28 27.16 -5.42
C ARG A 433 2.99 26.11 -6.50
N HIS A 434 3.43 24.87 -6.26
CA HIS A 434 3.23 23.75 -7.17
C HIS A 434 2.45 22.62 -6.47
N LEU A 435 1.37 22.17 -7.11
CA LEU A 435 0.62 20.98 -6.70
C LEU A 435 0.87 19.85 -7.69
N VAL A 436 1.35 18.73 -7.23
CA VAL A 436 1.56 17.51 -8.02
C VAL A 436 0.56 16.46 -7.55
N ILE A 437 -0.40 16.10 -8.41
CA ILE A 437 -1.46 15.12 -8.07
C ILE A 437 -1.00 13.73 -8.50
N PHE A 438 -0.90 12.82 -7.55
CA PHE A 438 -0.51 11.43 -7.78
C PHE A 438 -1.49 10.44 -7.11
N HIS A 439 -1.30 9.15 -7.27
CA HIS A 439 -2.14 8.09 -6.69
C HIS A 439 -3.64 8.34 -6.95
N ALA A 440 -3.96 8.62 -8.20
CA ALA A 440 -5.30 9.01 -8.64
C ALA A 440 -5.59 8.46 -10.04
N ASP A 441 -6.80 7.98 -10.25
CA ASP A 441 -7.29 7.74 -11.60
C ASP A 441 -7.36 9.07 -12.38
N GLN A 442 -7.25 9.01 -13.70
CA GLN A 442 -7.20 10.20 -14.54
C GLN A 442 -8.36 11.16 -14.32
N ASP A 443 -9.58 10.64 -14.15
CA ASP A 443 -10.77 11.47 -13.93
C ASP A 443 -10.77 12.10 -12.54
N ALA A 444 -10.28 11.37 -11.51
CA ALA A 444 -10.12 11.89 -10.16
C ALA A 444 -9.07 13.01 -10.11
N ALA A 445 -7.92 12.80 -10.75
CA ALA A 445 -6.88 13.83 -10.83
C ALA A 445 -7.36 15.11 -11.55
N LYS A 446 -8.09 14.97 -12.66
CA LYS A 446 -8.67 16.12 -13.39
C LYS A 446 -9.72 16.86 -12.58
N ALA A 447 -10.57 16.13 -11.84
CA ALA A 447 -11.59 16.76 -10.99
C ALA A 447 -10.95 17.57 -9.86
N LEU A 448 -9.90 17.03 -9.23
CA LEU A 448 -9.16 17.74 -8.19
C LEU A 448 -8.43 18.98 -8.75
N ALA A 449 -7.76 18.84 -9.89
CA ALA A 449 -7.10 19.95 -10.59
C ALA A 449 -8.08 21.06 -10.96
N ALA A 450 -9.25 20.73 -11.49
CA ALA A 450 -10.26 21.71 -11.86
C ALA A 450 -10.76 22.54 -10.68
N SER A 451 -10.80 21.98 -9.46
CA SER A 451 -11.25 22.68 -8.25
C SER A 451 -10.20 23.65 -7.68
N LEU A 452 -8.95 23.55 -8.14
CA LEU A 452 -7.81 24.38 -7.70
C LEU A 452 -7.22 25.21 -8.85
N GLU A 453 -7.88 25.20 -10.01
CA GLU A 453 -7.42 25.92 -11.20
C GLU A 453 -7.28 27.43 -10.93
N GLY A 454 -6.09 27.98 -11.27
CA GLY A 454 -5.78 29.40 -11.07
C GLY A 454 -5.32 29.76 -9.66
N GLU A 455 -5.34 28.84 -8.69
CA GLU A 455 -4.84 29.09 -7.33
C GLU A 455 -3.36 28.74 -7.18
N MET A 456 -2.87 27.73 -7.92
CA MET A 456 -1.49 27.22 -7.91
C MET A 456 -1.13 26.60 -9.26
N GLU A 457 0.15 26.28 -9.48
CA GLU A 457 0.58 25.55 -10.67
C GLU A 457 0.35 24.05 -10.46
N ILE A 458 -0.48 23.43 -11.32
CA ILE A 458 -0.92 22.05 -11.12
C ILE A 458 -0.27 21.12 -12.13
N HIS A 459 0.28 20.01 -11.64
CA HIS A 459 0.92 18.96 -12.42
C HIS A 459 0.19 17.63 -12.20
N ILE A 460 -0.14 16.93 -13.29
CA ILE A 460 -0.70 15.57 -13.26
C ILE A 460 0.27 14.67 -14.01
N PRO A 461 1.21 14.02 -13.30
CA PRO A 461 2.25 13.20 -13.92
C PRO A 461 1.67 11.92 -14.54
N GLU A 462 2.31 11.46 -15.61
CA GLU A 462 2.14 10.10 -16.13
C GLU A 462 3.30 9.22 -15.66
N ASN A 463 3.06 7.91 -15.55
CA ASN A 463 4.13 6.96 -15.22
C ASN A 463 5.25 7.01 -16.27
N GLY A 464 6.49 7.00 -15.81
CA GLY A 464 7.67 7.12 -16.65
C GLY A 464 8.01 8.55 -17.09
N THR A 465 7.26 9.57 -16.60
CA THR A 465 7.55 10.97 -16.91
C THR A 465 8.33 11.68 -15.80
N GLN A 466 8.94 12.79 -16.17
CA GLN A 466 9.66 13.70 -15.27
C GLN A 466 8.98 15.07 -15.27
N ILE A 467 8.78 15.62 -14.09
CA ILE A 467 8.40 17.01 -13.85
C ILE A 467 9.64 17.74 -13.33
N THR A 468 9.90 18.95 -13.82
CA THR A 468 10.94 19.84 -13.27
C THR A 468 10.24 21.04 -12.63
N LEU A 469 10.51 21.29 -11.36
CA LEU A 469 9.96 22.40 -10.56
C LEU A 469 11.06 23.43 -10.35
N GLU A 470 10.78 24.70 -10.67
CA GLU A 470 11.73 25.83 -10.58
C GLU A 470 11.34 26.83 -9.48
#